data_7eb930bdae12a08700581a057b0979ec
#
_entry.id   7eb930bdae12a08700581a057b0979ec
#
_cell.length_a   1.000
_cell.length_b   1.000
_cell.length_c   1.000
_cell.angle_alpha   90.00
_cell.angle_beta   90.00
_cell.angle_gamma   90.00
#
_symmetry.space_group_name_H-M   'P 1'
#
loop_
_entity.id
_entity.type
_entity.pdbx_description
1 polymer ?
#
loop_
_entity_poly.entity_id
_entity_poly.type
_entity_poly.pdbx_seq_one_letter_code
_entity_poly.pdbx_strand_id
1 'polypeptide(L)'
;MKELSDCTVLVVDDTEANVDILVDALGELYDVSVAMDGREAVETVEAEAPDLILLDIMMPEMDGYEVCETLKADHRYTKIPIIFLTALTEIENKTRGFQMGAVDYITKPFEITEVQARVKTHLSLVLAGRELEMQNEILEIKVAERTKELAVTQDVTIHSLAVLAETRDNETGGHILRTQRYVQVLARRLAFNPKFSDVLNEKTVDLFFKSAPLHDIGKVGVPDAILLKPGKLTDEEFTTMKTHCELGYQALLKAEKLFEMESKPSFLSHARDIAYTHQEKWNGSGYPQGLRGEEIPLSGRIMAVADVYDALICKRVYKPPFTHEKAVSIISEG
;
A
#
# COMPACT_ATOMS: atom_id res chain seq x y z
N MET A 1 21.08 18.98 6.38
CA MET A 1 20.69 19.34 4.99
C MET A 1 21.82 20.12 4.38
N LYS A 2 22.13 19.95 3.10
CA LYS A 2 23.14 20.72 2.40
C LYS A 2 22.62 22.15 2.23
N GLU A 3 23.40 23.15 2.64
CA GLU A 3 23.05 24.57 2.42
C GLU A 3 23.52 25.02 1.05
N LEU A 4 23.06 26.19 0.59
CA LEU A 4 23.48 26.74 -0.70
C LEU A 4 24.98 26.96 -0.77
N SER A 5 25.59 27.38 0.34
CA SER A 5 27.04 27.57 0.47
C SER A 5 27.86 26.29 0.35
N ASP A 6 27.24 25.12 0.59
CA ASP A 6 27.91 23.83 0.49
C ASP A 6 27.80 23.20 -0.91
N CYS A 7 27.11 23.89 -1.85
CA CYS A 7 26.93 23.40 -3.21
C CYS A 7 28.20 23.59 -4.03
N THR A 8 28.50 22.59 -4.88
CA THR A 8 29.62 22.61 -5.82
C THR A 8 29.15 23.03 -7.20
N VAL A 9 29.79 24.03 -7.79
CA VAL A 9 29.56 24.51 -9.16
C VAL A 9 30.76 24.19 -9.99
N LEU A 10 30.60 23.42 -11.08
CA LEU A 10 31.64 23.17 -12.07
C LEU A 10 31.55 24.26 -13.16
N VAL A 11 32.65 24.98 -13.36
CA VAL A 11 32.83 25.96 -14.44
C VAL A 11 33.67 25.33 -15.54
N VAL A 12 33.12 25.31 -16.75
CA VAL A 12 33.77 24.71 -17.91
C VAL A 12 33.86 25.77 -19.04
N ASP A 13 35.06 26.25 -19.36
CA ASP A 13 35.36 27.23 -20.42
C ASP A 13 36.82 27.08 -20.83
N ASP A 14 37.14 27.08 -22.13
CA ASP A 14 38.51 26.95 -22.63
C ASP A 14 39.34 28.27 -22.53
N THR A 15 38.68 29.33 -22.09
CA THR A 15 39.30 30.67 -21.97
C THR A 15 39.54 31.00 -20.48
N GLU A 16 40.78 31.02 -20.05
CA GLU A 16 41.21 31.28 -18.65
C GLU A 16 40.58 32.58 -18.09
N ALA A 17 40.51 33.65 -18.89
CA ALA A 17 39.89 34.91 -18.45
C ALA A 17 38.37 34.78 -18.14
N ASN A 18 37.65 33.91 -18.82
CA ASN A 18 36.23 33.61 -18.52
C ASN A 18 36.12 32.85 -17.24
N VAL A 19 36.97 31.85 -17.05
CA VAL A 19 37.05 31.05 -15.82
C VAL A 19 37.31 31.91 -14.61
N ASP A 20 38.34 32.79 -14.67
CA ASP A 20 38.70 33.70 -13.59
C ASP A 20 37.51 34.60 -13.17
N ILE A 21 36.78 35.16 -14.13
CA ILE A 21 35.61 35.99 -13.87
C ILE A 21 34.51 35.19 -13.14
N LEU A 22 34.27 33.95 -13.55
CA LEU A 22 33.22 33.11 -12.96
C LEU A 22 33.64 32.57 -11.59
N VAL A 23 34.92 32.22 -11.41
CA VAL A 23 35.46 31.81 -10.11
C VAL A 23 35.41 32.97 -9.11
N ASP A 24 35.81 34.17 -9.51
CA ASP A 24 35.69 35.35 -8.63
C ASP A 24 34.25 35.69 -8.29
N ALA A 25 33.33 35.51 -9.24
CA ALA A 25 31.92 35.79 -9.05
C ALA A 25 31.22 34.80 -8.10
N LEU A 26 31.65 33.54 -8.06
CA LEU A 26 30.94 32.44 -7.41
C LEU A 26 31.70 31.89 -6.17
N GLY A 27 33.03 32.01 -6.11
CA GLY A 27 33.88 31.38 -5.11
C GLY A 27 33.66 31.85 -3.67
N GLU A 28 33.09 33.06 -3.46
CA GLU A 28 32.67 33.51 -2.14
C GLU A 28 31.31 32.89 -1.68
N LEU A 29 30.55 32.33 -2.62
CA LEU A 29 29.18 31.87 -2.41
C LEU A 29 29.06 30.33 -2.43
N TYR A 30 29.90 29.67 -3.22
CA TYR A 30 29.83 28.23 -3.51
C TYR A 30 31.23 27.62 -3.57
N ASP A 31 31.30 26.28 -3.48
CA ASP A 31 32.53 25.56 -3.82
C ASP A 31 32.66 25.44 -5.36
N VAL A 32 33.74 25.97 -5.91
CA VAL A 32 33.89 26.05 -7.39
C VAL A 32 35.00 25.12 -7.85
N SER A 33 34.65 24.19 -8.73
CA SER A 33 35.61 23.39 -9.51
C SER A 33 35.69 23.91 -10.95
N VAL A 34 36.80 23.64 -11.63
CA VAL A 34 37.06 24.15 -12.97
C VAL A 34 37.51 23.02 -13.90
N ALA A 35 37.09 23.09 -15.18
CA ALA A 35 37.61 22.27 -16.24
C ALA A 35 37.87 23.18 -17.48
N MET A 36 39.00 23.00 -18.17
CA MET A 36 39.42 23.81 -19.26
C MET A 36 39.03 23.27 -20.65
N ASP A 37 38.44 22.06 -20.68
CA ASP A 37 37.93 21.46 -21.91
C ASP A 37 36.78 20.47 -21.59
N GLY A 38 36.11 19.99 -22.67
CA GLY A 38 34.96 19.11 -22.53
C GLY A 38 35.29 17.73 -21.94
N ARG A 39 36.49 17.22 -22.20
CA ARG A 39 36.94 15.91 -21.68
C ARG A 39 37.23 16.01 -20.19
N GLU A 40 37.98 17.01 -19.77
CA GLU A 40 38.25 17.30 -18.35
C GLU A 40 36.96 17.51 -17.57
N ALA A 41 35.96 18.18 -18.22
CA ALA A 41 34.63 18.34 -17.61
C ALA A 41 33.96 17.01 -17.32
N VAL A 42 33.95 16.07 -18.26
CA VAL A 42 33.36 14.72 -18.03
C VAL A 42 34.14 13.96 -16.97
N GLU A 43 35.47 13.97 -17.02
CA GLU A 43 36.31 13.31 -16.00
C GLU A 43 36.09 13.88 -14.60
N THR A 44 35.96 15.22 -14.50
CA THR A 44 35.67 15.89 -13.21
C THR A 44 34.31 15.48 -12.66
N VAL A 45 33.26 15.43 -13.50
CA VAL A 45 31.90 14.98 -13.06
C VAL A 45 31.90 13.51 -12.67
N GLU A 46 32.69 12.67 -13.34
CA GLU A 46 32.82 11.25 -12.98
C GLU A 46 33.56 11.03 -11.64
N ALA A 47 34.54 11.87 -11.37
CA ALA A 47 35.29 11.82 -10.11
C ALA A 47 34.46 12.34 -8.94
N GLU A 48 33.82 13.50 -9.12
CA GLU A 48 32.98 14.13 -8.11
C GLU A 48 31.85 14.94 -8.78
N ALA A 49 30.60 14.43 -8.66
CA ALA A 49 29.45 15.02 -9.33
C ALA A 49 29.08 16.38 -8.70
N PRO A 50 29.12 17.50 -9.47
CA PRO A 50 28.76 18.82 -8.95
C PRO A 50 27.23 18.96 -8.83
N ASP A 51 26.80 20.00 -8.12
CA ASP A 51 25.38 20.34 -7.98
C ASP A 51 24.86 21.14 -9.19
N LEU A 52 25.76 21.81 -9.94
CA LEU A 52 25.45 22.59 -11.15
C LEU A 52 26.67 22.69 -12.05
N ILE A 53 26.45 22.73 -13.34
CA ILE A 53 27.51 22.94 -14.34
C ILE A 53 27.21 24.21 -15.12
N LEU A 54 28.19 25.14 -15.17
CA LEU A 54 28.27 26.23 -16.14
C LEU A 54 29.17 25.74 -17.30
N LEU A 55 28.64 25.66 -18.51
CA LEU A 55 29.29 24.96 -19.62
C LEU A 55 29.37 25.85 -20.86
N ASP A 56 30.57 26.18 -21.26
CA ASP A 56 30.77 26.85 -22.57
C ASP A 56 30.37 25.93 -23.72
N ILE A 57 29.72 26.50 -24.73
CA ILE A 57 29.33 25.79 -25.93
C ILE A 57 30.52 25.59 -26.86
N MET A 58 31.32 26.64 -27.01
CA MET A 58 32.37 26.70 -28.05
C MET A 58 33.74 26.33 -27.49
N MET A 59 34.02 25.04 -27.39
CA MET A 59 35.31 24.52 -26.94
C MET A 59 35.96 23.63 -28.02
N PRO A 60 37.30 23.56 -28.08
CA PRO A 60 38.01 22.69 -29.02
C PRO A 60 37.81 21.20 -28.63
N GLU A 61 37.99 20.31 -29.59
CA GLU A 61 37.90 18.84 -29.49
C GLU A 61 36.52 18.30 -29.11
N MET A 62 35.96 18.69 -27.97
CA MET A 62 34.65 18.28 -27.47
C MET A 62 33.83 19.52 -27.09
N ASP A 63 32.79 19.83 -27.85
CA ASP A 63 31.97 21.01 -27.62
C ASP A 63 30.98 20.81 -26.42
N GLY A 64 30.41 21.91 -25.94
CA GLY A 64 29.50 21.87 -24.78
C GLY A 64 28.23 21.06 -25.04
N TYR A 65 27.78 20.93 -26.28
CA TYR A 65 26.64 20.10 -26.61
C TYR A 65 26.99 18.63 -26.48
N GLU A 66 28.17 18.19 -26.92
CA GLU A 66 28.66 16.83 -26.80
C GLU A 66 28.86 16.44 -25.32
N VAL A 67 29.38 17.35 -24.48
CA VAL A 67 29.48 17.16 -23.01
C VAL A 67 28.09 16.98 -22.41
N CYS A 68 27.14 17.88 -22.76
CA CYS A 68 25.77 17.80 -22.24
C CYS A 68 25.11 16.48 -22.62
N GLU A 69 25.21 16.05 -23.88
CA GLU A 69 24.65 14.79 -24.36
C GLU A 69 25.25 13.59 -23.61
N THR A 70 26.58 13.57 -23.44
CA THR A 70 27.29 12.53 -22.72
C THR A 70 26.81 12.42 -21.26
N LEU A 71 26.74 13.55 -20.55
CA LEU A 71 26.29 13.55 -19.16
C LEU A 71 24.80 13.22 -19.00
N LYS A 72 23.95 13.68 -19.91
CA LYS A 72 22.51 13.41 -19.88
C LYS A 72 22.15 11.99 -20.29
N ALA A 73 23.00 11.30 -21.05
CA ALA A 73 22.84 9.89 -21.38
C ALA A 73 23.08 8.96 -20.18
N ASP A 74 23.89 9.40 -19.20
CA ASP A 74 24.13 8.62 -17.97
C ASP A 74 23.11 8.97 -16.87
N HIS A 75 22.37 7.96 -16.39
CA HIS A 75 21.35 8.13 -15.36
C HIS A 75 21.88 8.72 -14.03
N ARG A 76 23.18 8.56 -13.75
CA ARG A 76 23.83 9.11 -12.56
C ARG A 76 23.88 10.65 -12.58
N TYR A 77 24.03 11.23 -13.77
CA TYR A 77 24.28 12.67 -13.96
C TYR A 77 23.10 13.41 -14.60
N THR A 78 22.07 12.69 -15.07
CA THR A 78 20.90 13.27 -15.75
C THR A 78 20.24 14.41 -14.96
N LYS A 79 20.25 14.33 -13.64
CA LYS A 79 19.61 15.33 -12.74
C LYS A 79 20.47 16.57 -12.50
N ILE A 80 21.76 16.58 -12.87
CA ILE A 80 22.64 17.74 -12.67
C ILE A 80 22.19 18.85 -13.63
N PRO A 81 21.81 20.05 -13.16
CA PRO A 81 21.46 21.14 -14.05
C PRO A 81 22.71 21.66 -14.79
N ILE A 82 22.57 21.85 -16.10
CA ILE A 82 23.57 22.41 -16.97
C ILE A 82 23.05 23.76 -17.47
N ILE A 83 23.82 24.82 -17.25
CA ILE A 83 23.57 26.15 -17.77
C ILE A 83 24.63 26.43 -18.86
N PHE A 84 24.20 26.65 -20.09
CA PHE A 84 25.12 26.96 -21.16
C PHE A 84 25.63 28.40 -21.08
N LEU A 85 26.92 28.60 -21.36
CA LEU A 85 27.57 29.86 -21.60
C LEU A 85 27.64 30.07 -23.13
N THR A 86 27.05 31.16 -23.67
CA THR A 86 26.87 31.34 -25.12
C THR A 86 27.19 32.76 -25.57
N ALA A 87 27.68 32.92 -26.78
CA ALA A 87 27.83 34.23 -27.39
C ALA A 87 26.46 34.79 -27.84
N LEU A 88 26.31 36.12 -27.85
CA LEU A 88 25.08 36.83 -28.25
C LEU A 88 24.57 36.44 -29.66
N THR A 89 25.48 36.03 -30.56
CA THR A 89 25.19 35.67 -31.95
C THR A 89 24.57 34.28 -32.12
N GLU A 90 24.54 33.46 -31.05
CA GLU A 90 24.10 32.06 -31.10
C GLU A 90 22.70 31.84 -30.54
N ILE A 91 21.93 32.90 -30.35
CA ILE A 91 20.57 32.88 -29.78
C ILE A 91 19.62 31.93 -30.54
N GLU A 92 19.87 31.73 -31.86
CA GLU A 92 19.09 30.80 -32.68
C GLU A 92 19.23 29.31 -32.24
N ASN A 93 20.33 28.97 -31.58
CA ASN A 93 20.59 27.61 -31.08
C ASN A 93 20.04 27.29 -29.67
N LYS A 94 19.39 28.25 -29.00
CA LYS A 94 18.83 28.08 -27.65
C LYS A 94 17.84 26.92 -27.59
N THR A 95 17.00 26.74 -28.60
CA THR A 95 16.03 25.65 -28.68
C THR A 95 16.73 24.29 -28.69
N ARG A 96 17.89 24.17 -29.33
CA ARG A 96 18.70 22.94 -29.33
C ARG A 96 19.22 22.63 -27.95
N GLY A 97 19.75 23.58 -27.20
CA GLY A 97 20.29 23.38 -25.86
C GLY A 97 19.22 22.84 -24.87
N PHE A 98 18.01 23.40 -24.90
CA PHE A 98 16.91 22.91 -24.08
C PHE A 98 16.46 21.50 -24.48
N GLN A 99 16.45 21.17 -25.78
CA GLN A 99 16.12 19.80 -26.23
C GLN A 99 17.14 18.77 -25.77
N MET A 100 18.39 19.17 -25.55
CA MET A 100 19.48 18.33 -25.05
C MET A 100 19.47 18.20 -23.51
N GLY A 101 18.58 18.90 -22.81
CA GLY A 101 18.41 18.79 -21.36
C GLY A 101 19.14 19.85 -20.52
N ALA A 102 19.64 20.91 -21.16
CA ALA A 102 20.09 22.09 -20.41
C ALA A 102 18.90 22.81 -19.78
N VAL A 103 19.13 23.43 -18.63
CA VAL A 103 18.06 24.09 -17.85
C VAL A 103 18.01 25.58 -18.08
N ASP A 104 19.11 26.20 -18.54
CA ASP A 104 19.23 27.64 -18.79
C ASP A 104 20.44 27.97 -19.66
N TYR A 105 20.62 29.26 -19.96
CA TYR A 105 21.79 29.78 -20.65
C TYR A 105 22.16 31.17 -20.09
N ILE A 106 23.44 31.54 -20.18
CA ILE A 106 24.01 32.86 -19.84
C ILE A 106 24.78 33.38 -21.05
N THR A 107 24.56 34.63 -21.41
CA THR A 107 25.24 35.23 -22.58
C THR A 107 26.56 35.87 -22.20
N LYS A 108 27.58 35.69 -23.06
CA LYS A 108 28.86 36.40 -22.99
C LYS A 108 28.72 37.76 -23.67
N PRO A 109 29.31 38.89 -23.15
CA PRO A 109 30.06 38.98 -21.91
C PRO A 109 29.19 38.84 -20.67
N PHE A 110 29.73 38.27 -19.60
CA PHE A 110 29.00 37.95 -18.38
C PHE A 110 28.60 39.21 -17.59
N GLU A 111 27.33 39.26 -17.16
CA GLU A 111 26.89 40.13 -16.09
C GLU A 111 26.87 39.36 -14.78
N ILE A 112 27.74 39.74 -13.83
CA ILE A 112 27.96 38.99 -12.59
C ILE A 112 26.64 38.75 -11.81
N THR A 113 25.79 39.77 -11.74
CA THR A 113 24.49 39.70 -11.08
C THR A 113 23.56 38.69 -11.74
N GLU A 114 23.59 38.55 -13.07
CA GLU A 114 22.83 37.54 -13.81
C GLU A 114 23.37 36.14 -13.53
N VAL A 115 24.68 35.93 -13.58
CA VAL A 115 25.32 34.63 -13.27
C VAL A 115 24.93 34.18 -11.88
N GLN A 116 25.14 35.00 -10.86
CA GLN A 116 24.81 34.69 -9.46
C GLN A 116 23.31 34.38 -9.29
N ALA A 117 22.43 35.16 -9.90
CA ALA A 117 20.98 34.96 -9.79
C ALA A 117 20.50 33.60 -10.38
N ARG A 118 21.03 33.26 -11.60
CA ARG A 118 20.67 32.00 -12.27
C ARG A 118 21.23 30.78 -11.53
N VAL A 119 22.52 30.82 -11.14
CA VAL A 119 23.14 29.75 -10.37
C VAL A 119 22.37 29.53 -9.07
N LYS A 120 22.10 30.60 -8.31
CA LYS A 120 21.30 30.51 -7.08
C LYS A 120 19.93 29.86 -7.29
N THR A 121 19.23 30.28 -8.37
CA THR A 121 17.89 29.77 -8.67
C THR A 121 17.94 28.26 -8.94
N HIS A 122 18.86 27.80 -9.80
CA HIS A 122 18.95 26.39 -10.14
C HIS A 122 19.47 25.52 -9.00
N LEU A 123 20.42 26.00 -8.19
CA LEU A 123 20.86 25.30 -6.98
C LEU A 123 19.74 25.21 -5.95
N SER A 124 18.94 26.26 -5.77
CA SER A 124 17.78 26.22 -4.89
C SER A 124 16.75 25.17 -5.34
N LEU A 125 16.52 25.03 -6.65
CA LEU A 125 15.65 24.01 -7.20
C LEU A 125 16.20 22.59 -6.98
N VAL A 126 17.51 22.39 -7.11
CA VAL A 126 18.17 21.09 -6.83
C VAL A 126 17.98 20.70 -5.37
N LEU A 127 18.25 21.62 -4.44
CA LEU A 127 18.12 21.37 -3.01
C LEU A 127 16.67 21.10 -2.62
N ALA A 128 15.71 21.89 -3.14
CA ALA A 128 14.29 21.66 -2.90
C ALA A 128 13.81 20.31 -3.47
N GLY A 129 14.31 19.91 -4.65
CA GLY A 129 14.02 18.60 -5.22
C GLY A 129 14.52 17.45 -4.36
N ARG A 130 15.76 17.52 -3.85
CA ARG A 130 16.34 16.51 -2.94
C ARG A 130 15.58 16.43 -1.61
N GLU A 131 15.20 17.58 -1.07
CA GLU A 131 14.41 17.61 0.17
C GLU A 131 13.05 16.95 -0.01
N LEU A 132 12.36 17.25 -1.12
CA LEU A 132 11.07 16.65 -1.47
C LEU A 132 11.18 15.12 -1.64
N GLU A 133 12.22 14.63 -2.32
CA GLU A 133 12.48 13.19 -2.46
C GLU A 133 12.66 12.53 -1.09
N MET A 134 13.48 13.12 -0.22
CA MET A 134 13.69 12.61 1.15
C MET A 134 12.39 12.60 1.98
N GLN A 135 11.60 13.67 1.89
CA GLN A 135 10.31 13.75 2.58
C GLN A 135 9.33 12.69 2.10
N ASN A 136 9.29 12.43 0.78
CA ASN A 136 8.46 11.37 0.20
C ASN A 136 8.87 9.99 0.71
N GLU A 137 10.16 9.66 0.76
CA GLU A 137 10.64 8.40 1.32
C GLU A 137 10.21 8.22 2.78
N ILE A 138 10.38 9.26 3.60
CA ILE A 138 9.95 9.23 5.01
C ILE A 138 8.43 9.06 5.13
N LEU A 139 7.66 9.71 4.26
CA LEU A 139 6.20 9.59 4.25
C LEU A 139 5.76 8.19 3.85
N GLU A 140 6.38 7.58 2.84
CA GLU A 140 6.08 6.20 2.43
C GLU A 140 6.31 5.21 3.57
N ILE A 141 7.44 5.34 4.28
CA ILE A 141 7.74 4.50 5.45
C ILE A 141 6.66 4.69 6.53
N LYS A 142 6.33 5.95 6.87
CA LYS A 142 5.30 6.25 7.88
C LYS A 142 3.92 5.73 7.48
N VAL A 143 3.55 5.85 6.20
CA VAL A 143 2.27 5.32 5.69
C VAL A 143 2.23 3.80 5.83
N ALA A 144 3.32 3.10 5.47
CA ALA A 144 3.40 1.65 5.62
C ALA A 144 3.29 1.22 7.10
N GLU A 145 3.99 1.89 8.02
CA GLU A 145 3.91 1.63 9.46
C GLU A 145 2.50 1.85 10.01
N ARG A 146 1.88 2.99 9.69
CA ARG A 146 0.52 3.33 10.15
C ARG A 146 -0.53 2.39 9.58
N THR A 147 -0.39 1.98 8.33
CA THR A 147 -1.29 1.00 7.71
C THR A 147 -1.21 -0.35 8.43
N LYS A 148 -0.01 -0.79 8.79
CA LYS A 148 0.21 -2.01 9.57
C LYS A 148 -0.39 -1.91 10.98
N GLU A 149 -0.16 -0.79 11.68
CA GLU A 149 -0.71 -0.55 13.02
C GLU A 149 -2.25 -0.57 13.01
N LEU A 150 -2.87 0.08 12.02
CA LEU A 150 -4.32 0.08 11.83
C LEU A 150 -4.86 -1.31 11.56
N ALA A 151 -4.19 -2.10 10.72
CA ALA A 151 -4.59 -3.48 10.44
C ALA A 151 -4.56 -4.35 11.71
N VAL A 152 -3.48 -4.26 12.50
CA VAL A 152 -3.36 -4.98 13.78
C VAL A 152 -4.43 -4.53 14.77
N THR A 153 -4.68 -3.22 14.88
CA THR A 153 -5.72 -2.69 15.78
C THR A 153 -7.10 -3.18 15.37
N GLN A 154 -7.40 -3.21 14.09
CA GLN A 154 -8.65 -3.77 13.55
C GLN A 154 -8.79 -5.24 13.91
N ASP A 155 -7.76 -6.06 13.67
CA ASP A 155 -7.78 -7.49 13.96
C ASP A 155 -7.98 -7.75 15.46
N VAL A 156 -7.24 -7.05 16.33
CA VAL A 156 -7.39 -7.15 17.79
C VAL A 156 -8.81 -6.77 18.23
N THR A 157 -9.36 -5.71 17.67
CA THR A 157 -10.72 -5.25 18.00
C THR A 157 -11.77 -6.28 17.59
N ILE A 158 -11.69 -6.81 16.37
CA ILE A 158 -12.62 -7.85 15.88
C ILE A 158 -12.52 -9.08 16.76
N HIS A 159 -11.31 -9.56 17.04
CA HIS A 159 -11.11 -10.73 17.90
C HIS A 159 -11.63 -10.50 19.33
N SER A 160 -11.38 -9.32 19.90
CA SER A 160 -11.86 -9.01 21.25
C SER A 160 -13.38 -9.03 21.34
N LEU A 161 -14.06 -8.47 20.33
CA LEU A 161 -15.53 -8.50 20.26
C LEU A 161 -16.06 -9.91 20.06
N ALA A 162 -15.44 -10.71 19.21
CA ALA A 162 -15.83 -12.08 18.97
C ALA A 162 -15.62 -12.96 20.23
N VAL A 163 -14.47 -12.85 20.90
CA VAL A 163 -14.19 -13.53 22.17
C VAL A 163 -15.18 -13.09 23.25
N LEU A 164 -15.52 -11.80 23.32
CA LEU A 164 -16.52 -11.33 24.29
C LEU A 164 -17.90 -11.97 24.04
N ALA A 165 -18.28 -12.14 22.77
CA ALA A 165 -19.51 -12.86 22.42
C ALA A 165 -19.44 -14.35 22.81
N GLU A 166 -18.30 -15.02 22.56
CA GLU A 166 -18.06 -16.41 22.95
C GLU A 166 -18.00 -16.64 24.50
N THR A 167 -17.55 -15.64 25.29
CA THR A 167 -17.47 -15.81 26.76
C THR A 167 -18.83 -16.12 27.40
N ARG A 168 -19.92 -15.78 26.69
CA ARG A 168 -21.29 -16.14 27.10
C ARG A 168 -21.73 -17.52 26.60
N ASP A 169 -20.94 -18.19 25.77
CA ASP A 169 -21.23 -19.53 25.26
C ASP A 169 -20.23 -20.53 25.84
N ASN A 170 -20.65 -21.77 26.05
CA ASN A 170 -19.79 -22.87 26.55
C ASN A 170 -18.90 -23.45 25.43
N GLU A 171 -18.62 -22.73 24.37
CA GLU A 171 -17.74 -23.21 23.30
C GLU A 171 -16.26 -23.26 23.74
N THR A 172 -15.54 -24.23 23.21
CA THR A 172 -14.14 -24.47 23.61
C THR A 172 -13.23 -23.35 23.07
N GLY A 173 -12.45 -22.77 23.97
CA GLY A 173 -11.53 -21.69 23.65
C GLY A 173 -10.70 -21.94 22.34
N GLY A 174 -10.62 -20.94 21.49
CA GLY A 174 -9.91 -20.98 20.21
C GLY A 174 -10.76 -21.39 19.00
N HIS A 175 -12.06 -21.62 19.13
CA HIS A 175 -12.98 -21.89 18.02
C HIS A 175 -12.92 -20.80 16.96
N ILE A 176 -13.00 -19.54 17.35
CA ILE A 176 -12.90 -18.37 16.44
C ILE A 176 -11.64 -18.43 15.57
N LEU A 177 -10.48 -18.68 16.18
CA LEU A 177 -9.21 -18.74 15.45
C LEU A 177 -9.15 -19.94 14.49
N ARG A 178 -9.68 -21.09 14.89
CA ARG A 178 -9.68 -22.28 14.04
C ARG A 178 -10.62 -22.10 12.85
N THR A 179 -11.87 -21.69 13.08
CA THR A 179 -12.86 -21.46 12.00
C THR A 179 -12.41 -20.38 11.04
N GLN A 180 -11.82 -19.29 11.52
CA GLN A 180 -11.20 -18.26 10.71
C GLN A 180 -10.11 -18.82 9.77
N ARG A 181 -9.25 -19.71 10.28
CA ARG A 181 -8.21 -20.38 9.49
C ARG A 181 -8.81 -21.35 8.48
N TYR A 182 -9.82 -22.11 8.83
CA TYR A 182 -10.51 -23.01 7.90
C TYR A 182 -11.17 -22.22 6.75
N VAL A 183 -11.81 -21.11 7.04
CA VAL A 183 -12.37 -20.21 6.02
C VAL A 183 -11.29 -19.75 5.05
N GLN A 184 -10.13 -19.32 5.55
CA GLN A 184 -9.01 -18.88 4.72
C GLN A 184 -8.49 -20.01 3.80
N VAL A 185 -8.25 -21.19 4.36
CA VAL A 185 -7.74 -22.34 3.61
C VAL A 185 -8.74 -22.80 2.54
N LEU A 186 -10.01 -22.88 2.90
CA LEU A 186 -11.08 -23.28 1.98
C LEU A 186 -11.24 -22.25 0.85
N ALA A 187 -11.29 -20.96 1.17
CA ALA A 187 -11.42 -19.90 0.17
C ALA A 187 -10.22 -19.87 -0.79
N ARG A 188 -8.98 -19.97 -0.28
CA ARG A 188 -7.78 -20.07 -1.12
C ARG A 188 -7.81 -21.30 -2.02
N ARG A 189 -8.24 -22.45 -1.52
CA ARG A 189 -8.33 -23.65 -2.32
C ARG A 189 -9.39 -23.55 -3.42
N LEU A 190 -10.55 -22.96 -3.09
CA LEU A 190 -11.62 -22.73 -4.04
C LEU A 190 -11.24 -21.71 -5.13
N ALA A 191 -10.36 -20.75 -4.85
CA ALA A 191 -9.87 -19.77 -5.84
C ALA A 191 -9.21 -20.42 -7.07
N PHE A 192 -8.67 -21.64 -6.95
CA PHE A 192 -8.14 -22.40 -8.08
C PHE A 192 -9.23 -23.06 -8.96
N ASN A 193 -10.48 -23.06 -8.50
CA ASN A 193 -11.58 -23.58 -9.30
C ASN A 193 -12.13 -22.48 -10.21
N PRO A 194 -12.24 -22.70 -11.55
CA PRO A 194 -12.74 -21.70 -12.49
C PRO A 194 -14.11 -21.11 -12.13
N LYS A 195 -14.94 -21.85 -11.41
CA LYS A 195 -16.25 -21.37 -10.95
C LYS A 195 -16.16 -20.22 -9.95
N PHE A 196 -15.06 -20.13 -9.19
CA PHE A 196 -14.92 -19.19 -8.08
C PHE A 196 -13.74 -18.22 -8.25
N SER A 197 -12.87 -18.43 -9.25
CA SER A 197 -11.67 -17.63 -9.49
C SER A 197 -11.94 -16.13 -9.65
N ASP A 198 -13.07 -15.78 -10.26
CA ASP A 198 -13.44 -14.37 -10.49
C ASP A 198 -13.86 -13.65 -9.19
N VAL A 199 -14.35 -14.42 -8.21
CA VAL A 199 -14.83 -13.88 -6.93
C VAL A 199 -13.77 -13.98 -5.84
N LEU A 200 -13.04 -15.09 -5.78
CA LEU A 200 -12.07 -15.40 -4.74
C LEU A 200 -10.65 -14.97 -5.14
N ASN A 201 -10.39 -13.68 -5.18
CA ASN A 201 -9.03 -13.14 -5.21
C ASN A 201 -8.46 -12.98 -3.78
N GLU A 202 -7.15 -12.72 -3.63
CA GLU A 202 -6.50 -12.58 -2.31
C GLU A 202 -7.19 -11.53 -1.42
N LYS A 203 -7.67 -10.43 -2.00
CA LYS A 203 -8.41 -9.40 -1.25
C LYS A 203 -9.74 -9.93 -0.69
N THR A 204 -10.51 -10.66 -1.48
CA THR A 204 -11.76 -11.27 -1.03
C THR A 204 -11.51 -12.35 0.03
N VAL A 205 -10.45 -13.15 -0.13
CA VAL A 205 -10.04 -14.15 0.85
C VAL A 205 -9.67 -13.49 2.19
N ASP A 206 -8.95 -12.37 2.16
CA ASP A 206 -8.62 -11.59 3.37
C ASP A 206 -9.89 -11.02 4.04
N LEU A 207 -10.83 -10.51 3.24
CA LEU A 207 -12.12 -10.04 3.75
C LEU A 207 -12.91 -11.16 4.43
N PHE A 208 -12.97 -12.37 3.85
CA PHE A 208 -13.64 -13.52 4.45
C PHE A 208 -12.95 -13.94 5.76
N PHE A 209 -11.61 -13.96 5.74
CA PHE A 209 -10.81 -14.25 6.93
C PHE A 209 -11.14 -13.29 8.09
N LYS A 210 -11.16 -11.97 7.82
CA LYS A 210 -11.48 -10.94 8.81
C LYS A 210 -12.94 -10.97 9.29
N SER A 211 -13.84 -11.44 8.43
CA SER A 211 -15.28 -11.48 8.72
C SER A 211 -15.70 -12.71 9.53
N ALA A 212 -15.04 -13.84 9.36
CA ALA A 212 -15.39 -15.12 9.97
C ALA A 212 -15.55 -15.06 11.50
N PRO A 213 -14.72 -14.32 12.29
CA PRO A 213 -14.88 -14.22 13.74
C PRO A 213 -16.25 -13.71 14.20
N LEU A 214 -16.95 -12.95 13.35
CA LEU A 214 -18.22 -12.29 13.70
C LEU A 214 -19.46 -13.13 13.37
N HIS A 215 -19.32 -14.39 12.92
CA HIS A 215 -20.46 -15.23 12.53
C HIS A 215 -21.51 -15.35 13.63
N ASP A 216 -21.08 -15.47 14.86
CA ASP A 216 -21.92 -15.69 16.04
C ASP A 216 -22.10 -14.44 16.93
N ILE A 217 -21.75 -13.25 16.44
CA ILE A 217 -21.85 -12.00 17.23
C ILE A 217 -23.27 -11.75 17.78
N GLY A 218 -24.28 -12.24 17.09
CA GLY A 218 -25.68 -12.09 17.51
C GLY A 218 -26.07 -12.95 18.71
N LYS A 219 -25.27 -13.92 19.15
CA LYS A 219 -25.50 -14.69 20.39
C LYS A 219 -25.57 -13.79 21.62
N VAL A 220 -24.94 -12.61 21.56
CA VAL A 220 -25.06 -11.58 22.62
C VAL A 220 -26.51 -11.18 22.89
N GLY A 221 -27.37 -11.23 21.90
CA GLY A 221 -28.80 -10.89 22.02
C GLY A 221 -29.70 -12.05 22.49
N VAL A 222 -29.18 -13.29 22.60
CA VAL A 222 -29.94 -14.44 23.04
C VAL A 222 -29.99 -14.48 24.58
N PRO A 223 -31.15 -14.74 25.21
CA PRO A 223 -31.26 -14.84 26.67
C PRO A 223 -30.37 -15.95 27.27
N ASP A 224 -29.71 -15.66 28.41
CA ASP A 224 -28.83 -16.62 29.11
C ASP A 224 -29.50 -17.94 29.48
N ALA A 225 -30.77 -17.88 29.81
CA ALA A 225 -31.57 -19.09 30.15
C ALA A 225 -31.65 -20.09 28.98
N ILE A 226 -31.47 -19.61 27.73
CA ILE A 226 -31.47 -20.43 26.53
C ILE A 226 -30.04 -20.74 26.09
N LEU A 227 -29.19 -19.72 26.03
CA LEU A 227 -27.81 -19.86 25.57
C LEU A 227 -27.00 -20.82 26.48
N LEU A 228 -27.17 -20.72 27.78
CA LEU A 228 -26.42 -21.49 28.78
C LEU A 228 -27.18 -22.72 29.31
N LYS A 229 -28.31 -23.09 28.70
CA LYS A 229 -29.12 -24.19 29.17
C LYS A 229 -28.34 -25.51 29.18
N PRO A 230 -28.22 -26.18 30.37
CA PRO A 230 -27.59 -27.49 30.42
C PRO A 230 -28.55 -28.55 29.87
N GLY A 231 -28.42 -28.88 28.58
CA GLY A 231 -29.23 -29.94 27.96
C GLY A 231 -29.83 -29.54 26.61
N LYS A 232 -30.77 -30.30 26.11
CA LYS A 232 -31.45 -30.02 24.83
C LYS A 232 -32.43 -28.85 24.98
N LEU A 233 -32.46 -27.97 24.00
CA LEU A 233 -33.46 -26.93 23.87
C LEU A 233 -34.81 -27.53 23.46
N THR A 234 -35.90 -26.92 23.92
CA THR A 234 -37.24 -27.17 23.37
C THR A 234 -37.35 -26.55 21.99
N ASP A 235 -38.43 -26.82 21.26
CA ASP A 235 -38.64 -26.24 19.92
C ASP A 235 -38.79 -24.72 19.98
N GLU A 236 -39.45 -24.18 21.03
CA GLU A 236 -39.59 -22.74 21.28
C GLU A 236 -38.24 -22.10 21.63
N GLU A 237 -37.47 -22.73 22.51
CA GLU A 237 -36.13 -22.26 22.88
C GLU A 237 -35.17 -22.31 21.67
N PHE A 238 -35.26 -23.37 20.86
CA PHE A 238 -34.46 -23.46 19.63
C PHE A 238 -34.87 -22.41 18.62
N THR A 239 -36.16 -22.06 18.54
CA THR A 239 -36.64 -20.96 17.71
C THR A 239 -36.05 -19.63 18.17
N THR A 240 -35.96 -19.40 19.48
CA THR A 240 -35.27 -18.22 20.03
C THR A 240 -33.78 -18.28 19.76
N MET A 241 -33.10 -19.41 19.90
CA MET A 241 -31.68 -19.57 19.60
C MET A 241 -31.39 -19.21 18.14
N LYS A 242 -32.22 -19.61 17.18
CA LYS A 242 -32.06 -19.26 15.76
C LYS A 242 -32.04 -17.77 15.49
N THR A 243 -32.59 -16.93 16.36
CA THR A 243 -32.61 -15.48 16.17
C THR A 243 -31.23 -14.84 16.21
N HIS A 244 -30.17 -15.53 16.68
CA HIS A 244 -28.83 -14.98 16.70
C HIS A 244 -28.34 -14.59 15.29
N CYS A 245 -28.73 -15.33 14.24
CA CYS A 245 -28.38 -15.00 12.87
C CYS A 245 -28.96 -13.63 12.46
N GLU A 246 -30.24 -13.39 12.75
CA GLU A 246 -30.91 -12.11 12.46
C GLU A 246 -30.34 -10.98 13.32
N LEU A 247 -30.12 -11.21 14.62
CA LEU A 247 -29.57 -10.20 15.54
C LEU A 247 -28.15 -9.78 15.11
N GLY A 248 -27.33 -10.73 14.72
CA GLY A 248 -25.99 -10.46 14.19
C GLY A 248 -26.05 -9.65 12.88
N TYR A 249 -26.90 -10.08 11.96
CA TYR A 249 -27.15 -9.38 10.70
C TYR A 249 -27.55 -7.92 10.93
N GLN A 250 -28.56 -7.68 11.78
CA GLN A 250 -29.06 -6.33 12.05
C GLN A 250 -28.03 -5.44 12.73
N ALA A 251 -27.22 -5.98 13.64
CA ALA A 251 -26.16 -5.23 14.29
C ALA A 251 -25.10 -4.77 13.29
N LEU A 252 -24.66 -5.66 12.41
CA LEU A 252 -23.65 -5.37 11.39
C LEU A 252 -24.19 -4.43 10.30
N LEU A 253 -25.42 -4.62 9.86
CA LEU A 253 -26.10 -3.73 8.92
C LEU A 253 -26.21 -2.30 9.47
N LYS A 254 -26.55 -2.16 10.76
CA LYS A 254 -26.61 -0.85 11.42
C LYS A 254 -25.24 -0.18 11.44
N ALA A 255 -24.17 -0.93 11.67
CA ALA A 255 -22.81 -0.41 11.62
C ALA A 255 -22.41 0.03 10.20
N GLU A 256 -22.73 -0.77 9.17
CA GLU A 256 -22.47 -0.38 7.77
C GLU A 256 -23.16 0.94 7.41
N LYS A 257 -24.45 1.08 7.77
CA LYS A 257 -25.22 2.31 7.50
C LYS A 257 -24.64 3.52 8.22
N LEU A 258 -24.23 3.36 9.47
CA LEU A 258 -23.69 4.46 10.27
C LEU A 258 -22.41 5.05 9.66
N PHE A 259 -21.61 4.23 8.98
CA PHE A 259 -20.34 4.63 8.39
C PHE A 259 -20.40 4.77 6.86
N GLU A 260 -21.59 4.77 6.27
CA GLU A 260 -21.81 4.90 4.80
C GLU A 260 -21.00 3.91 3.96
N MET A 261 -20.77 2.72 4.48
CA MET A 261 -19.93 1.69 3.85
C MET A 261 -20.68 0.80 2.84
N GLU A 262 -21.96 1.08 2.57
CA GLU A 262 -22.84 0.22 1.73
C GLU A 262 -22.40 0.14 0.25
N SER A 263 -21.59 1.09 -0.22
CA SER A 263 -21.28 1.20 -1.65
C SER A 263 -20.13 0.32 -2.14
N LYS A 264 -19.41 -0.37 -1.26
CA LYS A 264 -18.25 -1.21 -1.63
C LYS A 264 -18.19 -2.49 -0.79
N PRO A 265 -17.79 -3.65 -1.38
CA PRO A 265 -17.51 -4.84 -0.60
C PRO A 265 -16.50 -4.53 0.51
N SER A 266 -16.91 -4.73 1.75
CA SER A 266 -16.12 -4.49 2.95
C SER A 266 -16.09 -5.75 3.82
N PHE A 267 -15.22 -5.79 4.84
CA PHE A 267 -15.28 -6.89 5.78
C PHE A 267 -16.62 -6.94 6.54
N LEU A 268 -17.28 -5.78 6.79
CA LEU A 268 -18.60 -5.74 7.44
C LEU A 268 -19.69 -6.33 6.57
N SER A 269 -19.71 -6.06 5.24
CA SER A 269 -20.70 -6.66 4.36
C SER A 269 -20.59 -8.19 4.31
N HIS A 270 -19.37 -8.71 4.27
CA HIS A 270 -19.16 -10.16 4.34
C HIS A 270 -19.44 -10.74 5.74
N ALA A 271 -19.11 -10.02 6.81
CA ALA A 271 -19.44 -10.43 8.17
C ALA A 271 -20.95 -10.50 8.37
N ARG A 272 -21.70 -9.53 7.85
CA ARG A 272 -23.16 -9.50 7.85
C ARG A 272 -23.74 -10.72 7.11
N ASP A 273 -23.26 -10.98 5.90
CA ASP A 273 -23.70 -12.12 5.09
C ASP A 273 -23.38 -13.46 5.79
N ILE A 274 -22.18 -13.59 6.37
CA ILE A 274 -21.77 -14.75 7.17
C ILE A 274 -22.68 -14.91 8.39
N ALA A 275 -22.86 -13.86 9.19
CA ALA A 275 -23.70 -13.93 10.38
C ALA A 275 -25.14 -14.34 10.04
N TYR A 276 -25.67 -13.90 8.91
CA TYR A 276 -27.01 -14.20 8.49
C TYR A 276 -27.17 -15.60 7.90
N THR A 277 -26.14 -16.17 7.28
CA THR A 277 -26.30 -17.35 6.42
C THR A 277 -25.43 -18.57 6.79
N HIS A 278 -24.58 -18.47 7.83
CA HIS A 278 -23.72 -19.60 8.23
C HIS A 278 -24.49 -20.82 8.75
N GLN A 279 -25.76 -20.67 9.12
CA GLN A 279 -26.66 -21.76 9.55
C GLN A 279 -27.60 -22.22 8.41
N GLU A 280 -27.48 -21.65 7.22
CA GLU A 280 -28.19 -22.17 6.05
C GLU A 280 -27.60 -23.50 5.57
N LYS A 281 -28.43 -24.34 4.99
CA LYS A 281 -28.00 -25.64 4.47
C LYS A 281 -28.25 -25.74 2.97
N TRP A 282 -27.36 -26.44 2.28
CA TRP A 282 -27.44 -26.60 0.82
C TRP A 282 -28.83 -27.07 0.33
N ASN A 283 -29.48 -27.94 1.08
CA ASN A 283 -30.81 -28.49 0.76
C ASN A 283 -31.99 -27.56 1.13
N GLY A 284 -31.74 -26.39 1.72
CA GLY A 284 -32.77 -25.42 2.13
C GLY A 284 -33.43 -25.73 3.46
N SER A 285 -32.93 -26.71 4.23
CA SER A 285 -33.45 -27.02 5.58
C SER A 285 -32.78 -26.21 6.69
N GLY A 286 -31.95 -25.26 6.33
CA GLY A 286 -31.25 -24.33 7.23
C GLY A 286 -32.14 -23.18 7.71
N TYR A 287 -31.51 -22.20 8.36
CA TYR A 287 -32.17 -21.00 8.86
C TYR A 287 -31.24 -19.79 8.79
N PRO A 288 -31.75 -18.55 8.86
CA PRO A 288 -33.11 -18.12 9.16
C PRO A 288 -34.02 -18.03 7.92
N GLN A 289 -33.48 -18.00 6.71
CA GLN A 289 -34.24 -17.73 5.48
C GLN A 289 -34.68 -19.01 4.74
N GLY A 290 -34.01 -20.16 4.97
CA GLY A 290 -34.21 -21.39 4.23
C GLY A 290 -33.67 -21.33 2.81
N LEU A 291 -32.58 -20.59 2.58
CA LEU A 291 -31.90 -20.46 1.28
C LEU A 291 -31.37 -21.82 0.81
N ARG A 292 -31.38 -22.03 -0.51
CA ARG A 292 -30.98 -23.30 -1.10
C ARG A 292 -29.84 -23.11 -2.11
N GLY A 293 -28.86 -23.98 -2.05
CA GLY A 293 -27.79 -24.05 -3.06
C GLY A 293 -27.01 -22.75 -3.19
N GLU A 294 -27.02 -22.16 -4.38
CA GLU A 294 -26.27 -20.94 -4.70
C GLU A 294 -26.97 -19.65 -4.26
N GLU A 295 -28.19 -19.72 -3.77
CA GLU A 295 -28.85 -18.57 -3.13
C GLU A 295 -28.13 -18.20 -1.83
N ILE A 296 -27.44 -19.17 -1.21
CA ILE A 296 -26.61 -18.92 -0.03
C ILE A 296 -25.32 -18.19 -0.50
N PRO A 297 -25.00 -17.01 0.05
CA PRO A 297 -23.76 -16.30 -0.27
C PRO A 297 -22.53 -17.20 -0.09
N LEU A 298 -21.53 -17.05 -0.97
CA LEU A 298 -20.34 -17.91 -0.94
C LEU A 298 -19.60 -17.84 0.41
N SER A 299 -19.55 -16.66 1.02
CA SER A 299 -18.97 -16.46 2.36
C SER A 299 -19.69 -17.29 3.43
N GLY A 300 -21.02 -17.31 3.40
CA GLY A 300 -21.86 -18.13 4.30
C GLY A 300 -21.64 -19.63 4.09
N ARG A 301 -21.58 -20.09 2.83
CA ARG A 301 -21.30 -21.50 2.51
C ARG A 301 -19.96 -21.98 3.03
N ILE A 302 -18.90 -21.16 2.84
CA ILE A 302 -17.55 -21.49 3.33
C ILE A 302 -17.54 -21.49 4.86
N MET A 303 -18.22 -20.52 5.50
CA MET A 303 -18.30 -20.44 6.95
C MET A 303 -19.08 -21.65 7.53
N ALA A 304 -20.20 -22.03 6.95
CA ALA A 304 -20.98 -23.19 7.38
C ALA A 304 -20.15 -24.49 7.40
N VAL A 305 -19.34 -24.70 6.36
CA VAL A 305 -18.42 -25.87 6.31
C VAL A 305 -17.34 -25.77 7.39
N ALA A 306 -16.76 -24.59 7.59
CA ALA A 306 -15.71 -24.36 8.59
C ALA A 306 -16.22 -24.58 10.02
N ASP A 307 -17.41 -24.06 10.33
CA ASP A 307 -18.05 -24.17 11.64
C ASP A 307 -18.46 -25.62 11.96
N VAL A 308 -19.14 -26.27 11.02
CA VAL A 308 -19.53 -27.70 11.19
C VAL A 308 -18.29 -28.58 11.34
N TYR A 309 -17.23 -28.33 10.56
CA TYR A 309 -15.99 -29.09 10.66
C TYR A 309 -15.36 -28.94 12.05
N ASP A 310 -15.23 -27.70 12.56
CA ASP A 310 -14.70 -27.46 13.90
C ASP A 310 -15.55 -28.14 14.97
N ALA A 311 -16.87 -28.05 14.86
CA ALA A 311 -17.79 -28.71 15.76
C ALA A 311 -17.67 -30.25 15.80
N LEU A 312 -17.27 -30.86 14.69
CA LEU A 312 -17.10 -32.32 14.60
C LEU A 312 -15.74 -32.78 15.12
N ILE A 313 -14.64 -32.03 14.86
CA ILE A 313 -13.30 -32.47 15.25
C ILE A 313 -12.86 -32.01 16.64
N CYS A 314 -13.56 -31.02 17.24
CA CYS A 314 -13.24 -30.55 18.56
C CYS A 314 -14.01 -31.35 19.67
N LYS A 315 -13.33 -31.57 20.82
CA LYS A 315 -13.94 -32.18 21.97
C LYS A 315 -15.02 -31.26 22.55
N ARG A 316 -16.26 -31.70 22.59
CA ARG A 316 -17.36 -31.03 23.30
C ARG A 316 -17.70 -31.77 24.62
N VAL A 317 -18.35 -31.06 25.55
CA VAL A 317 -18.64 -31.57 26.89
C VAL A 317 -19.33 -32.94 26.87
N TYR A 318 -20.11 -33.23 25.82
CA TYR A 318 -20.94 -34.44 25.72
C TYR A 318 -20.54 -35.39 24.58
N LYS A 319 -19.43 -35.11 23.82
CA LYS A 319 -19.08 -35.95 22.67
C LYS A 319 -17.56 -35.97 22.41
N PRO A 320 -16.95 -37.16 22.21
CA PRO A 320 -15.58 -37.26 21.78
C PRO A 320 -15.43 -36.69 20.35
N PRO A 321 -14.23 -36.17 19.97
CA PRO A 321 -13.98 -35.69 18.64
C PRO A 321 -14.04 -36.80 17.59
N PHE A 322 -14.58 -36.52 16.42
CA PHE A 322 -14.47 -37.42 15.27
C PHE A 322 -13.09 -37.33 14.62
N THR A 323 -12.71 -38.37 13.87
CA THR A 323 -11.52 -38.29 12.99
C THR A 323 -11.82 -37.37 11.80
N HIS A 324 -10.76 -36.92 11.16
CA HIS A 324 -10.87 -36.07 9.94
C HIS A 324 -11.75 -36.76 8.87
N GLU A 325 -11.47 -38.03 8.57
CA GLU A 325 -12.18 -38.81 7.55
C GLU A 325 -13.68 -38.88 7.84
N LYS A 326 -14.05 -39.11 9.13
CA LYS A 326 -15.44 -39.19 9.54
C LYS A 326 -16.12 -37.83 9.46
N ALA A 327 -15.42 -36.74 9.83
CA ALA A 327 -15.96 -35.39 9.74
C ALA A 327 -16.23 -35.01 8.27
N VAL A 328 -15.29 -35.30 7.37
CA VAL A 328 -15.44 -35.08 5.91
C VAL A 328 -16.61 -35.88 5.33
N SER A 329 -16.75 -37.17 5.69
CA SER A 329 -17.91 -37.98 5.27
C SER A 329 -19.25 -37.37 5.68
N ILE A 330 -19.37 -36.92 6.94
CA ILE A 330 -20.60 -36.27 7.44
C ILE A 330 -20.92 -34.98 6.66
N ILE A 331 -19.91 -34.15 6.40
CA ILE A 331 -20.11 -32.89 5.68
C ILE A 331 -20.46 -33.13 4.19
N SER A 332 -19.93 -34.21 3.60
CA SER A 332 -20.20 -34.55 2.20
C SER A 332 -21.55 -35.21 1.97
N GLU A 333 -22.14 -35.81 3.00
CA GLU A 333 -23.45 -36.48 2.98
C GLU A 333 -24.64 -35.54 3.30
N GLY A 334 -24.34 -34.40 3.97
CA GLY A 334 -25.34 -33.39 4.42
C GLY A 334 -25.39 -32.14 3.61
#